data_b6624b614b76b82be9282051e2b19302
#
_entry.id   b6624b614b76b82be9282051e2b19302
#
_cell.length_a   1.000
_cell.length_b   1.000
_cell.length_c   1.000
_cell.angle_alpha   90.00
_cell.angle_beta   90.00
_cell.angle_gamma   90.00
#
_symmetry.space_group_name_H-M   'P 1'
#
loop_
_entity.id
_entity.type
_entity.pdbx_description
1 polymer ?
#
loop_
_entity_poly.entity_id
_entity_poly.type
_entity_poly.pdbx_seq_one_letter_code
_entity_poly.pdbx_strand_id
1 'polypeptide(L)'
;MTDTLDGGYADPIQAPGTLEADWQAWQGWAGLPEAALDAVTRVVVVAAHPDDEVLGFGGALAMLAASGTEVTVVAVTDGEGSHPDSDLVTASELVRLRTAETRAALAELGAADSTVVRLRIPDTRVDRFEDEVAARIAPLLDGADLLVAPWTGDVHGDHEAAGRAAVRAAASTRTPCWLYPVWMWHWAAPGDPRVPWRRAALIPLSSTALERKRAAVGRFVSQIAPLGPGPGDAAILPPHELAHHLRDREVVFR
;
A
#
# COMPACT_ATOMS: atom_id res chain seq x y z
N MET A 1 24.87 26.00 -12.72
CA MET A 1 25.32 24.68 -13.17
C MET A 1 24.72 23.69 -12.21
N THR A 2 23.50 23.25 -12.49
CA THR A 2 22.80 22.24 -11.70
C THR A 2 23.06 20.91 -12.35
N ASP A 3 23.87 20.10 -11.68
CA ASP A 3 24.14 18.71 -12.08
C ASP A 3 22.84 17.93 -12.02
N THR A 4 22.35 17.54 -13.17
CA THR A 4 21.28 16.57 -13.35
C THR A 4 21.87 15.17 -13.13
N LEU A 5 21.75 14.69 -11.90
CA LEU A 5 21.97 13.26 -11.57
C LEU A 5 20.68 12.44 -11.80
N ASP A 6 19.89 12.81 -12.78
CA ASP A 6 18.72 12.06 -13.16
C ASP A 6 19.04 11.25 -14.42
N GLY A 7 19.15 9.95 -14.28
CA GLY A 7 19.57 8.99 -15.32
C GLY A 7 18.60 8.84 -16.50
N GLY A 8 17.77 9.85 -16.81
CA GLY A 8 16.96 9.93 -18.03
C GLY A 8 15.70 9.04 -18.02
N TYR A 9 15.28 8.50 -16.90
CA TYR A 9 14.03 7.78 -16.79
C TYR A 9 12.85 8.75 -16.68
N ALA A 10 11.87 8.62 -17.57
CA ALA A 10 10.67 9.44 -17.56
C ALA A 10 9.73 9.11 -16.37
N ASP A 11 9.78 7.88 -15.88
CA ASP A 11 9.01 7.36 -14.75
C ASP A 11 9.97 6.97 -13.62
N PRO A 12 9.88 7.57 -12.43
CA PRO A 12 10.73 7.23 -11.29
C PRO A 12 10.62 5.78 -10.82
N ILE A 13 9.49 5.10 -11.06
CA ILE A 13 9.30 3.69 -10.73
C ILE A 13 10.13 2.78 -11.64
N GLN A 14 10.45 3.23 -12.85
CA GLN A 14 11.28 2.49 -13.80
C GLN A 14 12.79 2.74 -13.62
N ALA A 15 13.15 3.73 -12.81
CA ALA A 15 14.54 4.05 -12.50
C ALA A 15 15.14 2.98 -11.56
N PRO A 16 16.47 2.88 -11.47
CA PRO A 16 17.10 2.13 -10.39
C PRO A 16 16.68 2.69 -9.04
N GLY A 17 16.05 1.85 -8.21
CA GLY A 17 15.53 2.27 -6.91
C GLY A 17 16.61 2.44 -5.85
N THR A 18 16.22 3.02 -4.72
CA THR A 18 17.05 3.12 -3.52
C THR A 18 17.21 1.74 -2.88
N LEU A 19 18.42 1.36 -2.53
CA LEU A 19 18.67 0.05 -1.91
C LEU A 19 18.09 -0.01 -0.49
N GLU A 20 17.55 -1.17 -0.12
CA GLU A 20 17.08 -1.40 1.26
C GLU A 20 18.17 -1.18 2.31
N ALA A 21 19.44 -1.47 1.98
CA ALA A 21 20.57 -1.23 2.87
C ALA A 21 20.74 0.25 3.24
N ASP A 22 20.44 1.16 2.31
CA ASP A 22 20.52 2.61 2.56
C ASP A 22 19.43 3.05 3.54
N TRP A 23 18.21 2.50 3.39
CA TRP A 23 17.13 2.73 4.33
C TRP A 23 17.43 2.17 5.72
N GLN A 24 18.02 0.96 5.81
CA GLN A 24 18.40 0.38 7.10
C GLN A 24 19.48 1.19 7.81
N ALA A 25 20.41 1.79 7.05
CA ALA A 25 21.48 2.63 7.59
C ALA A 25 21.01 4.03 8.00
N TRP A 26 19.79 4.46 7.63
CA TRP A 26 19.33 5.81 7.88
C TRP A 26 19.13 6.11 9.37
N GLN A 27 19.84 7.14 9.85
CA GLN A 27 19.77 7.54 11.27
C GLN A 27 18.50 8.30 11.64
N GLY A 28 17.72 8.76 10.63
CA GLY A 28 16.47 9.50 10.85
C GLY A 28 15.38 8.70 11.52
N TRP A 29 15.45 7.36 11.50
CA TRP A 29 14.47 6.49 12.18
C TRP A 29 14.31 6.82 13.67
N ALA A 30 15.42 7.09 14.37
CA ALA A 30 15.43 7.35 15.80
C ALA A 30 14.70 8.65 16.20
N GLY A 31 14.46 9.55 15.25
CA GLY A 31 13.75 10.80 15.47
C GLY A 31 12.25 10.76 15.21
N LEU A 32 11.73 9.65 14.67
CA LEU A 32 10.32 9.53 14.33
C LEU A 32 9.53 9.03 15.55
N PRO A 33 8.35 9.66 15.84
CA PRO A 33 7.47 9.22 16.92
C PRO A 33 6.81 7.89 16.55
N GLU A 34 6.37 7.15 17.54
CA GLU A 34 5.51 5.98 17.33
C GLU A 34 4.05 6.38 17.14
N ALA A 35 3.35 5.62 16.28
CA ALA A 35 1.91 5.68 16.09
C ALA A 35 1.26 4.56 16.91
N ALA A 36 0.40 4.93 17.86
CA ALA A 36 -0.32 3.98 18.70
C ALA A 36 -1.58 3.46 17.97
N LEU A 37 -1.84 2.16 18.10
CA LEU A 37 -3.03 1.49 17.54
C LEU A 37 -4.03 1.06 18.62
N ASP A 38 -3.70 1.22 19.91
CA ASP A 38 -4.44 0.65 21.05
C ASP A 38 -5.90 1.13 21.17
N ALA A 39 -6.20 2.31 20.65
CA ALA A 39 -7.54 2.89 20.69
C ALA A 39 -8.37 2.61 19.43
N VAL A 40 -7.84 1.87 18.46
CA VAL A 40 -8.52 1.59 17.19
C VAL A 40 -9.36 0.33 17.31
N THR A 41 -10.67 0.49 17.35
CA THR A 41 -11.64 -0.61 17.40
C THR A 41 -12.29 -0.90 16.05
N ARG A 42 -12.30 0.09 15.16
CA ARG A 42 -12.80 -0.01 13.78
C ARG A 42 -11.87 0.76 12.84
N VAL A 43 -11.32 0.06 11.84
CA VAL A 43 -10.42 0.64 10.83
C VAL A 43 -10.94 0.38 9.42
N VAL A 44 -10.83 1.41 8.57
CA VAL A 44 -11.01 1.28 7.12
C VAL A 44 -9.66 1.45 6.45
N VAL A 45 -9.26 0.48 5.63
CA VAL A 45 -7.99 0.51 4.89
C VAL A 45 -8.27 0.53 3.40
N VAL A 46 -7.81 1.57 2.72
CA VAL A 46 -7.94 1.74 1.28
C VAL A 46 -6.69 1.21 0.60
N ALA A 47 -6.85 0.39 -0.42
CA ALA A 47 -5.81 -0.07 -1.32
C ALA A 47 -6.13 0.42 -2.73
N ALA A 48 -5.18 1.03 -3.43
CA ALA A 48 -5.35 1.39 -4.84
C ALA A 48 -5.39 0.12 -5.68
N HIS A 49 -4.47 -0.81 -5.40
CA HIS A 49 -4.39 -2.14 -6.02
C HIS A 49 -4.41 -3.23 -4.94
N PRO A 50 -4.82 -4.47 -5.29
CA PRO A 50 -4.71 -5.62 -4.40
C PRO A 50 -3.24 -5.92 -4.08
N ASP A 51 -2.80 -5.70 -2.87
CA ASP A 51 -1.48 -5.86 -2.22
C ASP A 51 -1.03 -4.63 -1.43
N ASP A 52 -1.42 -3.43 -1.82
CA ASP A 52 -1.00 -2.18 -1.18
C ASP A 52 -1.26 -2.16 0.34
N GLU A 53 -2.45 -2.63 0.75
CA GLU A 53 -2.86 -2.68 2.16
C GLU A 53 -1.96 -3.60 2.98
N VAL A 54 -1.40 -4.63 2.34
CA VAL A 54 -0.48 -5.58 2.97
C VAL A 54 0.94 -5.05 2.94
N LEU A 55 1.38 -4.46 1.83
CA LEU A 55 2.71 -3.88 1.69
C LEU A 55 2.92 -2.71 2.64
N GLY A 56 1.99 -1.76 2.67
CA GLY A 56 2.12 -0.52 3.45
C GLY A 56 1.68 -0.61 4.90
N PHE A 57 0.70 -1.49 5.23
CA PHE A 57 0.04 -1.53 6.53
C PHE A 57 -0.28 -2.96 7.04
N GLY A 58 0.24 -4.00 6.43
CA GLY A 58 -0.12 -5.38 6.72
C GLY A 58 0.28 -5.86 8.11
N GLY A 59 1.42 -5.42 8.62
CA GLY A 59 1.83 -5.75 9.99
C GLY A 59 0.93 -5.10 11.03
N ALA A 60 0.57 -3.84 10.84
CA ALA A 60 -0.41 -3.15 11.67
C ALA A 60 -1.80 -3.80 11.58
N LEU A 61 -2.24 -4.21 10.38
CA LEU A 61 -3.47 -4.98 10.20
C LEU A 61 -3.47 -6.29 11.01
N ALA A 62 -2.35 -7.02 11.01
CA ALA A 62 -2.22 -8.25 11.79
C ALA A 62 -2.32 -7.98 13.31
N MET A 63 -1.75 -6.86 13.78
CA MET A 63 -1.85 -6.46 15.20
C MET A 63 -3.28 -6.04 15.55
N LEU A 64 -3.95 -5.26 14.71
CA LEU A 64 -5.33 -4.83 14.89
C LEU A 64 -6.30 -6.02 14.87
N ALA A 65 -6.15 -6.95 13.91
CA ALA A 65 -6.95 -8.17 13.86
C ALA A 65 -6.78 -9.02 15.13
N ALA A 66 -5.54 -9.17 15.63
CA ALA A 66 -5.26 -9.88 16.89
C ALA A 66 -5.89 -9.23 18.11
N SER A 67 -6.13 -7.90 18.07
CA SER A 67 -6.81 -7.15 19.13
C SER A 67 -8.34 -7.16 18.99
N GLY A 68 -8.90 -7.81 17.96
CA GLY A 68 -10.34 -7.86 17.71
C GLY A 68 -10.91 -6.60 17.04
N THR A 69 -10.07 -5.78 16.42
CA THR A 69 -10.50 -4.61 15.65
C THR A 69 -11.33 -5.03 14.43
N GLU A 70 -12.46 -4.36 14.22
CA GLU A 70 -13.25 -4.51 13.00
C GLU A 70 -12.50 -3.89 11.81
N VAL A 71 -12.19 -4.71 10.80
CA VAL A 71 -11.42 -4.29 9.63
C VAL A 71 -12.31 -4.26 8.38
N THR A 72 -12.32 -3.14 7.70
CA THR A 72 -12.85 -3.01 6.34
C THR A 72 -11.74 -2.64 5.38
N VAL A 73 -11.57 -3.45 4.32
CA VAL A 73 -10.64 -3.15 3.22
C VAL A 73 -11.42 -2.63 2.03
N VAL A 74 -11.01 -1.48 1.49
CA VAL A 74 -11.58 -0.88 0.29
C VAL A 74 -10.59 -1.07 -0.86
N ALA A 75 -10.84 -2.03 -1.73
CA ALA A 75 -10.07 -2.24 -2.95
C ALA A 75 -10.61 -1.29 -4.03
N VAL A 76 -9.84 -0.27 -4.42
CA VAL A 76 -10.25 0.74 -5.40
C VAL A 76 -10.31 0.14 -6.79
N THR A 77 -9.23 -0.48 -7.27
CA THR A 77 -9.17 -1.26 -8.50
C THR A 77 -9.15 -2.76 -8.20
N ASP A 78 -9.24 -3.58 -9.20
CA ASP A 78 -9.02 -5.03 -9.10
C ASP A 78 -7.61 -5.41 -9.56
N GLY A 79 -6.77 -4.44 -9.94
CA GLY A 79 -5.39 -4.63 -10.36
C GLY A 79 -5.25 -5.31 -11.71
N GLU A 80 -6.26 -5.15 -12.58
CA GLU A 80 -6.34 -5.84 -13.88
C GLU A 80 -5.34 -5.33 -14.91
N GLY A 81 -4.71 -4.18 -14.65
CA GLY A 81 -3.73 -3.56 -15.53
C GLY A 81 -2.27 -3.90 -15.20
N SER A 82 -1.99 -4.79 -14.24
CA SER A 82 -0.62 -5.05 -13.78
C SER A 82 0.31 -5.64 -14.85
N HIS A 83 -0.21 -6.43 -15.80
CA HIS A 83 0.57 -7.08 -16.85
C HIS A 83 -0.05 -6.81 -18.23
N PRO A 84 0.01 -5.55 -18.71
CA PRO A 84 -0.68 -5.15 -19.94
C PRO A 84 -0.12 -5.81 -21.20
N ASP A 85 1.16 -6.22 -21.17
CA ASP A 85 1.89 -6.80 -22.30
C ASP A 85 2.05 -8.33 -22.17
N SER A 86 1.35 -8.97 -21.23
CA SER A 86 1.36 -10.42 -21.07
C SER A 86 0.39 -11.09 -22.06
N ASP A 87 0.87 -12.12 -22.74
CA ASP A 87 0.04 -13.01 -23.55
C ASP A 87 -0.50 -14.22 -22.76
N LEU A 88 -0.11 -14.35 -21.47
CA LEU A 88 -0.45 -15.52 -20.63
C LEU A 88 -1.70 -15.30 -19.79
N VAL A 89 -2.06 -14.06 -19.51
CA VAL A 89 -3.21 -13.71 -18.68
C VAL A 89 -4.01 -12.58 -19.31
N THR A 90 -5.31 -12.65 -19.18
CA THR A 90 -6.24 -11.55 -19.53
C THR A 90 -6.53 -10.69 -18.32
N ALA A 91 -6.97 -9.45 -18.53
CA ALA A 91 -7.43 -8.57 -17.46
C ALA A 91 -8.50 -9.23 -16.57
N SER A 92 -9.43 -10.00 -17.17
CA SER A 92 -10.46 -10.71 -16.40
C SER A 92 -9.92 -11.88 -15.55
N GLU A 93 -8.84 -12.50 -15.99
CA GLU A 93 -8.13 -13.53 -15.20
C GLU A 93 -7.35 -12.90 -14.06
N LEU A 94 -6.69 -11.76 -14.30
CA LEU A 94 -6.03 -10.98 -13.24
C LEU A 94 -7.03 -10.55 -12.16
N VAL A 95 -8.22 -10.06 -12.52
CA VAL A 95 -9.29 -9.73 -11.55
C VAL A 95 -9.59 -10.92 -10.64
N ARG A 96 -9.78 -12.13 -11.21
CA ARG A 96 -10.09 -13.32 -10.41
C ARG A 96 -8.93 -13.72 -9.51
N LEU A 97 -7.72 -13.73 -10.07
CA LEU A 97 -6.50 -14.12 -9.39
C LEU A 97 -6.21 -13.18 -8.23
N ARG A 98 -6.09 -11.88 -8.49
CA ARG A 98 -5.73 -10.88 -7.46
C ARG A 98 -6.80 -10.76 -6.37
N THR A 99 -8.09 -10.91 -6.72
CA THR A 99 -9.16 -10.98 -5.70
C THR A 99 -9.01 -12.20 -4.79
N ALA A 100 -8.57 -13.34 -5.31
CA ALA A 100 -8.33 -14.54 -4.51
C ALA A 100 -7.06 -14.38 -3.63
N GLU A 101 -6.01 -13.77 -4.18
CA GLU A 101 -4.78 -13.47 -3.46
C GLU A 101 -5.02 -12.52 -2.28
N THR A 102 -5.79 -11.44 -2.46
CA THR A 102 -6.20 -10.54 -1.36
C THR A 102 -6.87 -11.30 -0.23
N ARG A 103 -7.83 -12.18 -0.53
CA ARG A 103 -8.51 -12.97 0.50
C ARG A 103 -7.56 -13.91 1.24
N ALA A 104 -6.66 -14.54 0.50
CA ALA A 104 -5.65 -15.43 1.09
C ALA A 104 -4.66 -14.64 1.97
N ALA A 105 -4.25 -13.45 1.53
CA ALA A 105 -3.37 -12.57 2.29
C ALA A 105 -4.03 -12.09 3.59
N LEU A 106 -5.30 -11.65 3.54
CA LEU A 106 -6.05 -11.25 4.74
C LEU A 106 -6.21 -12.41 5.72
N ALA A 107 -6.38 -13.63 5.24
CA ALA A 107 -6.42 -14.81 6.11
C ALA A 107 -5.08 -15.04 6.84
N GLU A 108 -3.93 -14.87 6.17
CA GLU A 108 -2.60 -14.94 6.79
C GLU A 108 -2.40 -13.87 7.87
N LEU A 109 -2.94 -12.66 7.65
CA LEU A 109 -2.91 -11.60 8.65
C LEU A 109 -3.78 -11.89 9.89
N GLY A 110 -4.63 -12.93 9.84
CA GLY A 110 -5.63 -13.20 10.86
C GLY A 110 -6.89 -12.33 10.73
N ALA A 111 -7.07 -11.71 9.57
CA ALA A 111 -8.16 -10.80 9.22
C ALA A 111 -9.13 -11.43 8.19
N ALA A 112 -9.33 -12.77 8.24
CA ALA A 112 -10.19 -13.50 7.30
C ALA A 112 -11.65 -13.02 7.29
N ASP A 113 -12.13 -12.52 8.43
CA ASP A 113 -13.50 -12.03 8.62
C ASP A 113 -13.67 -10.55 8.20
N SER A 114 -12.61 -9.92 7.67
CA SER A 114 -12.66 -8.54 7.19
C SER A 114 -13.67 -8.36 6.06
N THR A 115 -14.40 -7.25 6.13
CA THR A 115 -15.22 -6.81 5.00
C THR A 115 -14.35 -6.29 3.87
N VAL A 116 -14.45 -6.86 2.67
CA VAL A 116 -13.76 -6.36 1.48
C VAL A 116 -14.75 -5.70 0.54
N VAL A 117 -14.65 -4.38 0.40
CA VAL A 117 -15.49 -3.56 -0.50
C VAL A 117 -14.69 -3.27 -1.77
N ARG A 118 -15.06 -3.89 -2.89
CA ARG A 118 -14.43 -3.65 -4.18
C ARG A 118 -15.14 -2.52 -4.91
N LEU A 119 -14.42 -1.44 -5.23
CA LEU A 119 -14.98 -0.33 -5.98
C LEU A 119 -14.97 -0.59 -7.49
N ARG A 120 -14.06 -1.44 -7.97
CA ARG A 120 -13.93 -1.80 -9.40
C ARG A 120 -13.74 -0.57 -10.29
N ILE A 121 -13.01 0.41 -9.80
CA ILE A 121 -12.54 1.53 -10.62
C ILE A 121 -11.52 0.95 -11.60
N PRO A 122 -11.54 1.33 -12.88
CA PRO A 122 -10.57 0.84 -13.84
C PRO A 122 -9.13 1.14 -13.38
N ASP A 123 -8.29 0.11 -13.37
CA ASP A 123 -6.87 0.20 -13.05
C ASP A 123 -6.17 1.19 -13.98
N THR A 124 -5.17 1.90 -13.49
CA THR A 124 -4.43 2.99 -14.16
C THR A 124 -5.24 4.26 -14.45
N ARG A 125 -6.47 4.37 -13.89
CA ARG A 125 -7.38 5.49 -14.19
C ARG A 125 -8.10 6.06 -12.96
N VAL A 126 -7.61 5.79 -11.75
CA VAL A 126 -8.26 6.24 -10.51
C VAL A 126 -8.37 7.78 -10.46
N ASP A 127 -7.43 8.49 -11.08
CA ASP A 127 -7.43 9.95 -11.20
C ASP A 127 -8.70 10.53 -11.83
N ARG A 128 -9.36 9.77 -12.70
CA ARG A 128 -10.62 10.18 -13.36
C ARG A 128 -11.86 9.96 -12.50
N PHE A 129 -11.72 9.23 -11.41
CA PHE A 129 -12.83 8.78 -10.56
C PHE A 129 -12.68 9.20 -9.10
N GLU A 130 -11.78 10.13 -8.77
CA GLU A 130 -11.50 10.54 -7.39
C GLU A 130 -12.76 10.94 -6.61
N ASP A 131 -13.70 11.67 -7.24
CA ASP A 131 -14.95 12.09 -6.59
C ASP A 131 -15.87 10.90 -6.29
N GLU A 132 -15.96 9.94 -7.23
CA GLU A 132 -16.69 8.70 -7.02
C GLU A 132 -16.06 7.86 -5.90
N VAL A 133 -14.74 7.71 -5.91
CA VAL A 133 -14.01 6.97 -4.88
C VAL A 133 -14.26 7.60 -3.50
N ALA A 134 -14.13 8.92 -3.38
CA ALA A 134 -14.39 9.62 -2.13
C ALA A 134 -15.84 9.43 -1.65
N ALA A 135 -16.83 9.56 -2.55
CA ALA A 135 -18.23 9.38 -2.23
C ALA A 135 -18.57 7.94 -1.78
N ARG A 136 -17.85 6.93 -2.30
CA ARG A 136 -18.04 5.52 -1.94
C ARG A 136 -17.30 5.13 -0.66
N ILE A 137 -16.19 5.81 -0.32
CA ILE A 137 -15.48 5.61 0.96
C ILE A 137 -16.23 6.26 2.12
N ALA A 138 -16.74 7.49 1.96
CA ALA A 138 -17.32 8.27 3.05
C ALA A 138 -18.38 7.52 3.89
N PRO A 139 -19.34 6.78 3.33
CA PRO A 139 -20.30 6.01 4.14
C PRO A 139 -19.69 4.89 4.98
N LEU A 140 -18.53 4.36 4.55
CA LEU A 140 -17.84 3.29 5.26
C LEU A 140 -17.10 3.80 6.52
N LEU A 141 -16.97 5.12 6.65
CA LEU A 141 -16.30 5.77 7.78
C LEU A 141 -17.25 6.05 8.95
N ASP A 142 -18.53 5.73 8.84
CA ASP A 142 -19.46 5.89 9.96
C ASP A 142 -19.06 4.99 11.12
N GLY A 143 -18.68 5.62 12.26
CA GLY A 143 -18.16 4.95 13.43
C GLY A 143 -16.74 4.37 13.30
N ALA A 144 -16.00 4.65 12.21
CA ALA A 144 -14.61 4.27 12.10
C ALA A 144 -13.70 5.21 12.93
N ASP A 145 -12.76 4.62 13.66
CA ASP A 145 -11.77 5.35 14.46
C ASP A 145 -10.61 5.85 13.58
N LEU A 146 -10.34 5.15 12.48
CA LEU A 146 -9.20 5.43 11.62
C LEU A 146 -9.48 5.03 10.17
N LEU A 147 -9.12 5.92 9.24
CA LEU A 147 -8.95 5.61 7.82
C LEU A 147 -7.45 5.52 7.51
N VAL A 148 -7.04 4.51 6.78
CA VAL A 148 -5.66 4.35 6.30
C VAL A 148 -5.69 4.21 4.78
N ALA A 149 -4.80 4.91 4.05
CA ALA A 149 -4.83 4.94 2.59
C ALA A 149 -3.41 5.11 2.02
N PRO A 150 -3.19 4.87 0.72
CA PRO A 150 -1.92 5.16 0.07
C PRO A 150 -1.53 6.64 0.19
N TRP A 151 -0.23 6.91 0.26
CA TRP A 151 0.26 8.27 0.36
C TRP A 151 0.06 9.06 -0.96
N THR A 152 -0.35 10.32 -0.81
CA THR A 152 -0.65 11.23 -1.94
C THR A 152 0.58 11.76 -2.69
N GLY A 153 1.77 11.35 -2.33
CA GLY A 153 3.03 11.70 -3.00
C GLY A 153 3.86 10.46 -3.33
N ASP A 154 3.19 9.34 -3.58
CA ASP A 154 3.83 8.02 -3.79
C ASP A 154 4.33 7.84 -5.23
N VAL A 155 4.12 8.83 -6.10
CA VAL A 155 4.49 8.89 -7.53
C VAL A 155 3.62 7.98 -8.42
N HIS A 156 3.05 6.91 -7.91
CA HIS A 156 2.10 6.12 -8.67
C HIS A 156 0.75 6.85 -8.75
N GLY A 157 0.27 7.13 -9.97
CA GLY A 157 -0.93 7.94 -10.21
C GLY A 157 -2.17 7.46 -9.47
N ASP A 158 -2.43 6.15 -9.45
CA ASP A 158 -3.58 5.56 -8.76
C ASP A 158 -3.46 5.65 -7.23
N HIS A 159 -2.23 5.49 -6.66
CA HIS A 159 -2.00 5.64 -5.22
C HIS A 159 -2.30 7.07 -4.78
N GLU A 160 -1.77 8.03 -5.50
CA GLU A 160 -2.00 9.45 -5.21
C GLU A 160 -3.48 9.82 -5.30
N ALA A 161 -4.17 9.35 -6.35
CA ALA A 161 -5.59 9.60 -6.56
C ALA A 161 -6.46 8.94 -5.47
N ALA A 162 -6.21 7.66 -5.16
CA ALA A 162 -6.89 6.95 -4.07
C ALA A 162 -6.63 7.62 -2.71
N GLY A 163 -5.39 8.05 -2.45
CA GLY A 163 -5.01 8.79 -1.25
C GLY A 163 -5.74 10.13 -1.15
N ARG A 164 -5.80 10.92 -2.24
CA ARG A 164 -6.54 12.21 -2.25
C ARG A 164 -8.04 11.99 -2.03
N ALA A 165 -8.62 10.98 -2.66
CA ALA A 165 -10.03 10.63 -2.45
C ALA A 165 -10.31 10.22 -0.99
N ALA A 166 -9.44 9.41 -0.38
CA ALA A 166 -9.51 9.00 1.00
C ALA A 166 -9.42 10.20 1.97
N VAL A 167 -8.47 11.11 1.75
CA VAL A 167 -8.33 12.34 2.55
C VAL A 167 -9.60 13.19 2.48
N ARG A 168 -10.24 13.33 1.30
CA ARG A 168 -11.50 14.06 1.16
C ARG A 168 -12.64 13.38 1.90
N ALA A 169 -12.75 12.05 1.80
CA ALA A 169 -13.76 11.28 2.53
C ALA A 169 -13.59 11.45 4.05
N ALA A 170 -12.36 11.31 4.56
CA ALA A 170 -12.01 11.50 5.96
C ALA A 170 -12.37 12.91 6.46
N ALA A 171 -12.05 13.94 5.68
CA ALA A 171 -12.38 15.32 6.02
C ALA A 171 -13.89 15.54 6.14
N SER A 172 -14.71 14.93 5.27
CA SER A 172 -16.17 15.06 5.28
C SER A 172 -16.83 14.39 6.50
N THR A 173 -16.22 13.34 7.02
CA THR A 173 -16.70 12.57 8.20
C THR A 173 -15.98 12.92 9.49
N ARG A 174 -14.89 13.70 9.42
CA ARG A 174 -13.98 14.01 10.53
C ARG A 174 -13.28 12.78 11.11
N THR A 175 -13.08 11.74 10.30
CA THR A 175 -12.35 10.54 10.67
C THR A 175 -10.85 10.82 10.59
N PRO A 176 -10.01 10.46 11.58
CA PRO A 176 -8.56 10.50 11.45
C PRO A 176 -8.08 9.73 10.23
N CYS A 177 -7.11 10.28 9.49
CA CYS A 177 -6.60 9.66 8.27
C CYS A 177 -5.07 9.56 8.32
N TRP A 178 -4.55 8.35 8.16
CA TRP A 178 -3.13 8.06 8.01
C TRP A 178 -2.84 7.60 6.59
N LEU A 179 -1.66 7.96 6.09
CA LEU A 179 -1.26 7.61 4.73
C LEU A 179 0.01 6.75 4.77
N TYR A 180 -0.02 5.60 4.11
CA TYR A 180 1.14 4.70 4.03
C TYR A 180 1.83 4.82 2.67
N PRO A 181 3.17 4.82 2.61
CA PRO A 181 3.93 4.78 1.36
C PRO A 181 4.09 3.36 0.85
N VAL A 182 4.12 3.20 -0.48
CA VAL A 182 4.48 1.96 -1.18
C VAL A 182 5.70 2.22 -2.06
N TRP A 183 5.56 2.96 -3.16
CA TRP A 183 6.64 3.24 -4.10
C TRP A 183 7.64 4.29 -3.61
N MET A 184 7.30 5.05 -2.58
CA MET A 184 8.24 6.01 -1.97
C MET A 184 9.58 5.35 -1.62
N TRP A 185 9.57 4.11 -1.16
CA TRP A 185 10.78 3.40 -0.76
C TRP A 185 11.73 3.15 -1.92
N HIS A 186 11.18 3.02 -3.12
CA HIS A 186 11.92 2.86 -4.35
C HIS A 186 12.53 4.19 -4.81
N TRP A 187 11.70 5.21 -5.00
CA TRP A 187 12.14 6.43 -5.67
C TRP A 187 12.81 7.48 -4.76
N ALA A 188 12.50 7.50 -3.46
CA ALA A 188 13.06 8.47 -2.53
C ALA A 188 14.37 7.93 -1.92
N ALA A 189 15.29 8.83 -1.60
CA ALA A 189 16.45 8.53 -0.77
C ALA A 189 16.16 8.79 0.72
N PRO A 190 16.89 8.17 1.65
CA PRO A 190 16.81 8.47 3.08
C PRO A 190 16.96 9.97 3.35
N GLY A 191 15.93 10.57 3.99
CA GLY A 191 15.91 12.00 4.28
C GLY A 191 15.53 12.90 3.11
N ASP A 192 15.02 12.36 2.00
CA ASP A 192 14.57 13.13 0.85
C ASP A 192 13.61 14.25 1.28
N PRO A 193 13.86 15.52 0.92
CA PRO A 193 13.03 16.65 1.36
C PRO A 193 11.61 16.67 0.76
N ARG A 194 11.34 15.89 -0.29
CA ARG A 194 10.02 15.74 -0.87
C ARG A 194 9.10 14.89 0.02
N VAL A 195 9.68 14.05 0.89
CA VAL A 195 8.94 13.21 1.82
C VAL A 195 8.63 14.00 3.10
N PRO A 196 7.38 14.01 3.58
CA PRO A 196 6.98 14.80 4.73
C PRO A 196 7.37 14.15 6.07
N TRP A 197 8.66 13.95 6.32
CA TRP A 197 9.21 13.26 7.50
C TRP A 197 8.71 13.82 8.84
N ARG A 198 8.34 15.11 8.88
CA ARG A 198 7.76 15.74 10.08
C ARG A 198 6.37 15.21 10.44
N ARG A 199 5.70 14.58 9.48
CA ARG A 199 4.38 13.93 9.65
C ARG A 199 4.50 12.43 9.80
N ALA A 200 5.68 11.87 9.57
CA ALA A 200 5.93 10.45 9.67
C ALA A 200 5.84 9.95 11.12
N ALA A 201 5.29 8.77 11.28
CA ALA A 201 5.30 8.01 12.51
C ALA A 201 5.56 6.54 12.22
N LEU A 202 6.22 5.86 13.17
CA LEU A 202 6.54 4.43 13.08
C LEU A 202 5.46 3.61 13.75
N ILE A 203 5.17 2.47 13.18
CA ILE A 203 4.39 1.39 13.81
C ILE A 203 5.36 0.22 14.00
N PRO A 204 5.94 0.04 15.20
CA PRO A 204 6.76 -1.12 15.50
C PRO A 204 5.93 -2.41 15.39
N LEU A 205 6.47 -3.41 14.70
CA LEU A 205 5.78 -4.68 14.52
C LEU A 205 6.29 -5.73 15.51
N SER A 206 5.36 -6.47 16.13
CA SER A 206 5.76 -7.68 16.86
C SER A 206 6.31 -8.72 15.88
N SER A 207 7.13 -9.66 16.39
CA SER A 207 7.65 -10.75 15.56
C SER A 207 6.53 -11.53 14.87
N THR A 208 5.46 -11.82 15.59
CA THR A 208 4.27 -12.49 15.05
C THR A 208 3.59 -11.68 13.95
N ALA A 209 3.46 -10.35 14.11
CA ALA A 209 2.87 -9.51 13.08
C ALA A 209 3.74 -9.48 11.82
N LEU A 210 5.06 -9.40 11.97
CA LEU A 210 5.98 -9.45 10.85
C LEU A 210 5.96 -10.81 10.13
N GLU A 211 5.90 -11.92 10.87
CA GLU A 211 5.76 -13.26 10.30
C GLU A 211 4.46 -13.40 9.49
N ARG A 212 3.34 -12.93 10.04
CA ARG A 212 2.04 -12.91 9.34
C ARG A 212 2.09 -12.03 8.08
N LYS A 213 2.69 -10.85 8.19
CA LYS A 213 2.86 -9.97 7.02
C LYS A 213 3.68 -10.65 5.91
N ARG A 214 4.78 -11.32 6.25
CA ARG A 214 5.59 -12.08 5.28
C ARG A 214 4.79 -13.18 4.60
N ALA A 215 3.99 -13.93 5.37
CA ALA A 215 3.12 -14.96 4.83
C ALA A 215 2.05 -14.36 3.90
N ALA A 216 1.46 -13.22 4.27
CA ALA A 216 0.45 -12.51 3.49
C ALA A 216 1.02 -11.98 2.17
N VAL A 217 2.19 -11.33 2.19
CA VAL A 217 2.91 -10.87 0.96
C VAL A 217 3.16 -12.06 0.03
N GLY A 218 3.52 -13.22 0.56
CA GLY A 218 3.72 -14.45 -0.21
C GLY A 218 2.47 -14.98 -0.94
N ARG A 219 1.28 -14.42 -0.66
CA ARG A 219 0.04 -14.81 -1.34
C ARG A 219 -0.20 -14.07 -2.65
N PHE A 220 0.47 -12.95 -2.89
CA PHE A 220 0.37 -12.18 -4.13
C PHE A 220 1.31 -12.73 -5.21
N VAL A 221 1.19 -14.01 -5.49
CA VAL A 221 2.10 -14.74 -6.41
C VAL A 221 2.14 -14.08 -7.79
N SER A 222 1.00 -13.57 -8.27
CA SER A 222 0.92 -12.88 -9.56
C SER A 222 1.77 -11.60 -9.63
N GLN A 223 2.16 -11.03 -8.48
CA GLN A 223 2.91 -9.78 -8.40
C GLN A 223 4.38 -9.99 -8.00
N ILE A 224 4.66 -11.01 -7.20
CA ILE A 224 6.00 -11.27 -6.64
C ILE A 224 6.81 -12.30 -7.43
N ALA A 225 6.18 -13.03 -8.33
CA ALA A 225 6.83 -14.01 -9.19
C ALA A 225 6.50 -13.73 -10.67
N PRO A 226 7.39 -14.06 -11.60
CA PRO A 226 7.07 -13.98 -13.03
C PRO A 226 5.89 -14.89 -13.39
N LEU A 227 4.97 -14.41 -14.22
CA LEU A 227 3.89 -15.22 -14.79
C LEU A 227 4.41 -16.18 -15.84
N GLY A 228 5.52 -15.82 -16.51
CA GLY A 228 6.16 -16.58 -17.55
C GLY A 228 7.54 -16.04 -17.91
N PRO A 229 8.18 -16.55 -18.97
CA PRO A 229 9.53 -16.15 -19.37
C PRO A 229 9.57 -14.85 -20.20
N GLY A 230 8.41 -14.32 -20.59
CA GLY A 230 8.32 -13.12 -21.43
C GLY A 230 8.62 -11.84 -20.65
N PRO A 231 9.05 -10.77 -21.33
CA PRO A 231 9.28 -9.48 -20.65
C PRO A 231 8.00 -8.87 -20.07
N GLY A 232 6.83 -9.10 -20.69
CA GLY A 232 5.53 -8.68 -20.18
C GLY A 232 5.03 -9.49 -18.98
N ASP A 233 5.73 -10.57 -18.61
CA ASP A 233 5.37 -11.50 -17.54
C ASP A 233 6.25 -11.31 -16.30
N ALA A 234 7.14 -10.34 -16.29
CA ALA A 234 8.07 -10.11 -15.19
C ALA A 234 7.33 -9.79 -13.89
N ALA A 235 7.91 -10.17 -12.74
CA ALA A 235 7.37 -9.80 -11.44
C ALA A 235 7.30 -8.27 -11.30
N ILE A 236 6.16 -7.76 -10.84
CA ILE A 236 5.95 -6.33 -10.55
C ILE A 236 6.75 -5.92 -9.31
N LEU A 237 6.80 -6.80 -8.32
CA LEU A 237 7.47 -6.60 -7.03
C LEU A 237 8.59 -7.64 -6.88
N PRO A 238 9.75 -7.44 -7.52
CA PRO A 238 10.89 -8.34 -7.37
C PRO A 238 11.45 -8.31 -5.94
N PRO A 239 12.28 -9.27 -5.54
CA PRO A 239 12.74 -9.41 -4.14
C PRO A 239 13.39 -8.17 -3.53
N HIS A 240 14.04 -7.33 -4.32
CA HIS A 240 14.66 -6.10 -3.83
C HIS A 240 13.61 -5.03 -3.47
N GLU A 241 12.49 -4.95 -4.19
CA GLU A 241 11.36 -4.09 -3.83
C GLU A 241 10.64 -4.62 -2.59
N LEU A 242 10.40 -5.93 -2.53
CA LEU A 242 9.75 -6.54 -1.38
C LEU A 242 10.52 -6.32 -0.07
N ALA A 243 11.85 -6.22 -0.13
CA ALA A 243 12.67 -5.97 1.04
C ALA A 243 12.28 -4.68 1.78
N HIS A 244 11.83 -3.65 1.06
CA HIS A 244 11.37 -2.38 1.64
C HIS A 244 10.15 -2.54 2.53
N HIS A 245 9.30 -3.52 2.25
CA HIS A 245 8.02 -3.73 2.93
C HIS A 245 8.09 -4.76 4.07
N LEU A 246 9.23 -5.47 4.21
CA LEU A 246 9.38 -6.58 5.17
C LEU A 246 10.25 -6.22 6.38
N ARG A 247 10.32 -4.93 6.74
CA ARG A 247 10.98 -4.41 7.94
C ARG A 247 10.19 -4.76 9.20
N ASP A 248 10.82 -4.63 10.35
CA ASP A 248 10.22 -4.77 11.68
C ASP A 248 9.33 -3.58 12.09
N ARG A 249 9.04 -2.70 11.15
CA ARG A 249 8.25 -1.48 11.33
C ARG A 249 7.54 -1.09 10.04
N GLU A 250 6.44 -0.39 10.19
CA GLU A 250 5.76 0.31 9.10
C GLU A 250 5.79 1.82 9.35
N VAL A 251 5.57 2.61 8.31
CA VAL A 251 5.56 4.08 8.38
C VAL A 251 4.23 4.59 7.88
N VAL A 252 3.69 5.57 8.62
CA VAL A 252 2.50 6.31 8.21
C VAL A 252 2.75 7.82 8.32
N PHE A 253 2.12 8.59 7.46
CA PHE A 253 2.05 10.05 7.54
C PHE A 253 0.70 10.45 8.13
N ARG A 254 0.74 11.27 9.21
CA ARG A 254 -0.45 11.68 9.97
C ARG A 254 -0.82 13.13 9.71
#